data_f10a853e33f6b97e070ca02f4dc96404
#
_entry.id   f10a853e33f6b97e070ca02f4dc96404
#
_cell.length_a   1.000
_cell.length_b   1.000
_cell.length_c   1.000
_cell.angle_alpha   90.00
_cell.angle_beta   90.00
_cell.angle_gamma   90.00
#
_symmetry.space_group_name_H-M   'P 1'
#
loop_
_entity.id
_entity.type
_entity.pdbx_description
1 polymer ?
#
loop_
_entity_poly.entity_id
_entity_poly.type
_entity_poly.pdbx_seq_one_letter_code
_entity_poly.pdbx_strand_id
1 'polypeptide(L)'
;MKRLLLYVHYNKYDELSGHVLYQLEQLRPLFSKLIVISNSQLTESATLTLKELGIDEVIQRENLGFDFAAWRDGMAHVGFEHLTDFDSVTLMNDTCFGPLWDITDIVEEFEKRPNVDFWGMTNFRKTKYFDEHLQSYFMFFKKHVVASEAFQKFWTSIKTFTDVQDVIDNYETQVTTKFLDAGFKYKVIFNTVNEDASHMLHADFSFYHPTAILSHRVPFIKVKAIDNNQHITPYLLDEITKQSDYPVDLIISHMSEINFPDFKYLLARKYIKEVPAVSLADKKIAVHLHVFYVDLLEDFLNAFENFHFSYDLYITTDSETKQQEIKSILDENDKNARIFVTGNIGRDILPMLKLKEYLSDYDYIGHFHTKKSKEADFWAGESWRNELIDMLIKPADNILANFENDKLGLVIADIPTFFRFNKIVDAWNEHLIAPEMNNLWEKMGMTKTIDFNNFHTFVMSYGTFVWFKYDALKPLFDLELTDEDVPAEPLPQNSILHAIERLLV
;
A
#
# COMPACT_ATOMS: atom_id res chain seq x y z
N MET A 1 -20.12 -29.24 13.73
CA MET A 1 -20.43 -28.32 14.85
C MET A 1 -21.15 -27.10 14.31
N LYS A 2 -22.13 -26.57 15.05
CA LYS A 2 -22.83 -25.33 14.70
C LYS A 2 -22.06 -24.14 15.29
N ARG A 3 -21.35 -23.38 14.46
CA ARG A 3 -20.58 -22.20 14.89
C ARG A 3 -21.24 -20.92 14.39
N LEU A 4 -21.34 -19.90 15.24
CA LEU A 4 -21.78 -18.56 14.88
C LEU A 4 -20.55 -17.62 14.81
N LEU A 5 -20.45 -16.84 13.74
CA LEU A 5 -19.52 -15.71 13.64
C LEU A 5 -20.30 -14.40 13.62
N LEU A 6 -19.97 -13.50 14.53
CA LEU A 6 -20.38 -12.10 14.50
C LEU A 6 -19.16 -11.27 14.07
N TYR A 7 -19.18 -10.82 12.83
CA TYR A 7 -18.09 -10.10 12.20
C TYR A 7 -18.42 -8.61 12.13
N VAL A 8 -17.60 -7.77 12.77
CA VAL A 8 -17.78 -6.31 12.75
C VAL A 8 -16.93 -5.71 11.65
N HIS A 9 -17.56 -4.86 10.85
CA HIS A 9 -16.97 -4.14 9.73
C HIS A 9 -17.07 -2.63 9.96
N TYR A 10 -16.00 -1.90 9.61
CA TYR A 10 -15.99 -0.45 9.52
C TYR A 10 -15.04 0.03 8.42
N ASN A 11 -15.54 0.86 7.52
CA ASN A 11 -14.74 1.57 6.54
C ASN A 11 -15.19 3.04 6.49
N LYS A 12 -14.25 3.97 6.62
CA LYS A 12 -14.53 5.42 6.64
C LYS A 12 -15.12 5.97 5.34
N TYR A 13 -15.04 5.20 4.26
CA TYR A 13 -15.59 5.53 2.94
C TYR A 13 -16.85 4.73 2.59
N ASP A 14 -17.42 4.01 3.56
CA ASP A 14 -18.61 3.17 3.39
C ASP A 14 -18.46 2.05 2.34
N GLU A 15 -17.22 1.59 2.11
CA GLU A 15 -16.85 0.59 1.09
C GLU A 15 -16.50 -0.76 1.75
N LEU A 16 -16.56 -1.83 0.95
CA LEU A 16 -16.01 -3.14 1.31
C LEU A 16 -14.61 -3.29 0.72
N SER A 17 -13.60 -3.24 1.58
CA SER A 17 -12.22 -3.47 1.17
C SER A 17 -12.01 -4.92 0.70
N GLY A 18 -11.15 -5.10 -0.30
CA GLY A 18 -10.86 -6.43 -0.87
C GLY A 18 -10.36 -7.46 0.16
N HIS A 19 -9.58 -7.01 1.17
CA HIS A 19 -9.10 -7.91 2.24
C HIS A 19 -10.25 -8.40 3.15
N VAL A 20 -11.30 -7.60 3.36
CA VAL A 20 -12.50 -8.00 4.12
C VAL A 20 -13.28 -9.06 3.35
N LEU A 21 -13.46 -8.87 2.04
CA LEU A 21 -14.12 -9.86 1.18
C LEU A 21 -13.37 -11.19 1.18
N TYR A 22 -12.06 -11.15 0.99
CA TYR A 22 -11.21 -12.35 1.08
C TYR A 22 -11.34 -13.03 2.44
N GLN A 23 -11.27 -12.27 3.53
CA GLN A 23 -11.37 -12.81 4.90
C GLN A 23 -12.71 -13.50 5.13
N LEU A 24 -13.80 -12.89 4.73
CA LEU A 24 -15.15 -13.48 4.84
C LEU A 24 -15.30 -14.73 3.98
N GLU A 25 -14.76 -14.75 2.78
CA GLU A 25 -14.75 -15.92 1.89
C GLU A 25 -14.01 -17.10 2.53
N GLN A 26 -12.82 -16.86 3.09
CA GLN A 26 -12.03 -17.89 3.76
C GLN A 26 -12.67 -18.41 5.06
N LEU A 27 -13.35 -17.53 5.80
CA LEU A 27 -13.99 -17.88 7.07
C LEU A 27 -15.36 -18.55 6.89
N ARG A 28 -16.09 -18.22 5.83
CA ARG A 28 -17.46 -18.68 5.62
C ARG A 28 -17.68 -20.20 5.78
N PRO A 29 -16.80 -21.07 5.24
CA PRO A 29 -16.98 -22.53 5.37
C PRO A 29 -16.89 -23.07 6.81
N LEU A 30 -16.27 -22.30 7.72
CA LEU A 30 -16.06 -22.73 9.11
C LEU A 30 -17.28 -22.49 9.99
N PHE A 31 -18.20 -21.63 9.57
CA PHE A 31 -19.33 -21.18 10.40
C PHE A 31 -20.65 -21.59 9.78
N SER A 32 -21.55 -22.14 10.60
CA SER A 32 -22.91 -22.51 10.18
C SER A 32 -23.80 -21.28 10.02
N LYS A 33 -23.47 -20.20 10.72
CA LYS A 33 -24.10 -18.87 10.57
C LYS A 33 -23.05 -17.79 10.68
N LEU A 34 -23.06 -16.83 9.74
CA LEU A 34 -22.18 -15.68 9.70
C LEU A 34 -23.00 -14.41 9.52
N ILE A 35 -22.90 -13.50 10.49
CA ILE A 35 -23.56 -12.20 10.48
C ILE A 35 -22.51 -11.11 10.40
N VAL A 36 -22.59 -10.25 9.38
CA VAL A 36 -21.79 -9.05 9.27
C VAL A 36 -22.53 -7.88 9.92
N ILE A 37 -21.88 -7.22 10.87
CA ILE A 37 -22.38 -6.03 11.55
C ILE A 37 -21.54 -4.86 11.07
N SER A 38 -22.09 -4.05 10.17
CA SER A 38 -21.37 -2.92 9.60
C SER A 38 -21.66 -1.64 10.38
N ASN A 39 -20.58 -1.02 10.86
CA ASN A 39 -20.57 0.34 11.41
C ASN A 39 -20.45 1.41 10.29
N SER A 40 -20.58 1.02 9.01
CA SER A 40 -20.58 1.86 7.81
C SER A 40 -21.92 1.77 7.10
N GLN A 41 -22.24 2.79 6.29
CA GLN A 41 -23.44 2.83 5.47
C GLN A 41 -23.16 2.16 4.10
N LEU A 42 -23.17 0.83 4.08
CA LEU A 42 -22.88 0.06 2.87
C LEU A 42 -23.92 0.33 1.78
N THR A 43 -23.45 0.41 0.54
CA THR A 43 -24.31 0.51 -0.64
C THR A 43 -25.11 -0.78 -0.87
N GLU A 44 -26.16 -0.70 -1.69
CA GLU A 44 -26.92 -1.89 -2.09
C GLU A 44 -26.03 -2.91 -2.81
N SER A 45 -25.10 -2.43 -3.66
CA SER A 45 -24.14 -3.28 -4.34
C SER A 45 -23.21 -4.02 -3.35
N ALA A 46 -22.67 -3.32 -2.35
CA ALA A 46 -21.85 -3.94 -1.31
C ALA A 46 -22.62 -5.00 -0.50
N THR A 47 -23.88 -4.69 -0.16
CA THR A 47 -24.75 -5.64 0.52
C THR A 47 -25.08 -6.87 -0.34
N LEU A 48 -25.24 -6.68 -1.64
CA LEU A 48 -25.44 -7.79 -2.58
C LEU A 48 -24.18 -8.68 -2.68
N THR A 49 -23.00 -8.08 -2.78
CA THR A 49 -21.72 -8.81 -2.78
C THR A 49 -21.58 -9.70 -1.53
N LEU A 50 -21.93 -9.19 -0.35
CA LEU A 50 -21.90 -9.99 0.88
C LEU A 50 -22.87 -11.17 0.81
N LYS A 51 -24.06 -10.99 0.24
CA LYS A 51 -25.04 -12.08 0.05
C LYS A 51 -24.52 -13.13 -0.93
N GLU A 52 -23.88 -12.72 -2.01
CA GLU A 52 -23.26 -13.62 -3.01
C GLU A 52 -22.13 -14.45 -2.39
N LEU A 53 -21.38 -13.90 -1.43
CA LEU A 53 -20.42 -14.64 -0.61
C LEU A 53 -21.07 -15.62 0.39
N GLY A 54 -22.39 -15.66 0.48
CA GLY A 54 -23.13 -16.54 1.38
C GLY A 54 -23.18 -16.03 2.81
N ILE A 55 -23.07 -14.70 3.04
CA ILE A 55 -23.29 -14.10 4.34
C ILE A 55 -24.78 -14.19 4.68
N ASP A 56 -25.09 -14.76 5.83
CA ASP A 56 -26.48 -15.06 6.21
C ASP A 56 -27.28 -13.79 6.49
N GLU A 57 -26.67 -12.83 7.18
CA GLU A 57 -27.34 -11.58 7.55
C GLU A 57 -26.34 -10.42 7.56
N VAL A 58 -26.78 -9.22 7.19
CA VAL A 58 -26.02 -7.97 7.25
C VAL A 58 -26.82 -6.95 8.08
N ILE A 59 -26.24 -6.49 9.18
CA ILE A 59 -26.80 -5.46 10.06
C ILE A 59 -26.01 -4.18 9.86
N GLN A 60 -26.66 -3.08 9.53
CA GLN A 60 -26.03 -1.77 9.44
C GLN A 60 -26.38 -0.92 10.65
N ARG A 61 -25.40 -0.21 11.21
CA ARG A 61 -25.59 0.65 12.38
C ARG A 61 -24.62 1.85 12.34
N GLU A 62 -24.89 2.85 13.17
CA GLU A 62 -23.94 3.94 13.36
C GLU A 62 -22.68 3.45 14.11
N ASN A 63 -21.52 4.03 13.80
CA ASN A 63 -20.25 3.69 14.45
C ASN A 63 -20.15 4.30 15.86
N LEU A 64 -21.06 3.92 16.75
CA LEU A 64 -21.08 4.32 18.16
C LEU A 64 -20.84 3.12 19.05
N GLY A 65 -19.93 3.25 20.03
CA GLY A 65 -19.52 2.15 20.90
C GLY A 65 -18.68 1.07 20.19
N PHE A 66 -18.27 1.35 18.95
CA PHE A 66 -17.32 0.56 18.15
C PHE A 66 -17.62 -0.95 18.13
N ASP A 67 -16.63 -1.81 18.20
CA ASP A 67 -16.76 -3.25 18.04
C ASP A 67 -17.59 -3.90 19.16
N PHE A 68 -17.35 -3.51 20.41
CA PHE A 68 -18.06 -4.12 21.54
C PHE A 68 -19.56 -3.85 21.52
N ALA A 69 -19.99 -2.64 21.20
CA ALA A 69 -21.42 -2.36 21.03
C ALA A 69 -21.99 -3.07 19.79
N ALA A 70 -21.22 -3.17 18.70
CA ALA A 70 -21.63 -3.89 17.51
C ALA A 70 -21.84 -5.39 17.80
N TRP A 71 -20.92 -6.05 18.51
CA TRP A 71 -21.12 -7.44 18.93
C TRP A 71 -22.32 -7.62 19.85
N ARG A 72 -22.49 -6.72 20.84
CA ARG A 72 -23.71 -6.72 21.69
C ARG A 72 -24.99 -6.65 20.84
N ASP A 73 -25.03 -5.73 19.88
CA ASP A 73 -26.19 -5.53 19.01
C ASP A 73 -26.45 -6.76 18.12
N GLY A 74 -25.37 -7.37 17.59
CA GLY A 74 -25.45 -8.64 16.86
C GLY A 74 -25.96 -9.80 17.72
N MET A 75 -25.51 -9.92 18.97
CA MET A 75 -26.02 -10.91 19.92
C MET A 75 -27.51 -10.67 20.27
N ALA A 76 -27.88 -9.41 20.47
CA ALA A 76 -29.26 -9.03 20.72
C ALA A 76 -30.17 -9.31 19.52
N HIS A 77 -29.68 -9.13 18.31
CA HIS A 77 -30.36 -9.45 17.07
C HIS A 77 -30.63 -10.97 16.93
N VAL A 78 -29.64 -11.80 17.25
CA VAL A 78 -29.80 -13.27 17.30
C VAL A 78 -30.74 -13.68 18.44
N GLY A 79 -30.77 -12.93 19.52
CA GLY A 79 -31.36 -13.27 20.80
C GLY A 79 -30.36 -13.97 21.71
N PHE A 80 -30.11 -13.42 22.90
CA PHE A 80 -29.17 -13.99 23.87
C PHE A 80 -29.47 -15.44 24.24
N GLU A 81 -30.75 -15.79 24.33
CA GLU A 81 -31.23 -17.15 24.57
C GLU A 81 -30.88 -18.12 23.42
N HIS A 82 -30.88 -17.63 22.19
CA HIS A 82 -30.59 -18.42 20.98
C HIS A 82 -29.11 -18.58 20.70
N LEU A 83 -28.24 -17.83 21.36
CA LEU A 83 -26.77 -18.04 21.22
C LEU A 83 -26.37 -19.45 21.67
N THR A 84 -27.12 -20.06 22.58
CA THR A 84 -26.88 -21.43 23.05
C THR A 84 -27.29 -22.51 22.05
N ASP A 85 -27.95 -22.16 20.94
CA ASP A 85 -28.25 -23.08 19.84
C ASP A 85 -26.99 -23.44 19.03
N PHE A 86 -25.92 -22.66 19.22
CA PHE A 86 -24.61 -22.87 18.63
C PHE A 86 -23.66 -23.57 19.60
N ASP A 87 -22.72 -24.37 19.07
CA ASP A 87 -21.65 -25.00 19.83
C ASP A 87 -20.57 -24.01 20.27
N SER A 88 -20.46 -22.88 19.51
CA SER A 88 -19.57 -21.77 19.82
C SER A 88 -20.03 -20.47 19.18
N VAL A 89 -19.60 -19.36 19.78
CA VAL A 89 -19.77 -17.99 19.24
C VAL A 89 -18.39 -17.37 19.08
N THR A 90 -18.10 -16.88 17.88
CA THR A 90 -16.86 -16.17 17.54
C THR A 90 -17.17 -14.71 17.28
N LEU A 91 -16.37 -13.83 17.86
CA LEU A 91 -16.42 -12.39 17.66
C LEU A 91 -15.15 -11.99 16.93
N MET A 92 -15.29 -11.29 15.84
CA MET A 92 -14.16 -10.83 15.03
C MET A 92 -14.45 -9.47 14.45
N ASN A 93 -13.39 -8.71 14.14
CA ASN A 93 -13.48 -7.44 13.43
C ASN A 93 -12.52 -7.41 12.24
N ASP A 94 -12.63 -6.39 11.41
CA ASP A 94 -11.87 -6.18 10.18
C ASP A 94 -10.50 -5.51 10.37
N THR A 95 -10.03 -5.38 11.59
CA THR A 95 -8.77 -4.66 11.89
C THR A 95 -7.50 -5.44 11.54
N CYS A 96 -7.63 -6.61 10.90
CA CYS A 96 -6.52 -7.48 10.54
C CYS A 96 -6.56 -7.91 9.07
N PHE A 97 -5.39 -8.11 8.49
CA PHE A 97 -5.21 -8.89 7.26
C PHE A 97 -5.12 -10.38 7.58
N GLY A 98 -5.61 -11.22 6.68
CA GLY A 98 -5.62 -12.67 6.84
C GLY A 98 -6.97 -13.29 6.49
N PRO A 99 -7.17 -14.61 6.73
CA PRO A 99 -6.16 -15.50 7.29
C PRO A 99 -5.00 -15.76 6.31
N LEU A 100 -3.77 -15.77 6.83
CA LEU A 100 -2.57 -16.07 6.03
C LEU A 100 -2.46 -17.56 5.69
N TRP A 101 -3.07 -18.39 6.51
CA TRP A 101 -3.15 -19.86 6.37
C TRP A 101 -4.57 -20.31 6.68
N ASP A 102 -4.93 -21.50 6.22
CA ASP A 102 -6.17 -22.16 6.64
C ASP A 102 -6.19 -22.33 8.18
N ILE A 103 -7.27 -21.87 8.81
CA ILE A 103 -7.45 -21.92 10.26
C ILE A 103 -8.34 -23.07 10.73
N THR A 104 -8.78 -23.92 9.82
CA THR A 104 -9.72 -25.02 10.14
C THR A 104 -9.18 -25.91 11.25
N ASP A 105 -7.94 -26.39 11.10
CA ASP A 105 -7.29 -27.27 12.09
C ASP A 105 -7.11 -26.57 13.44
N ILE A 106 -6.79 -25.29 13.43
CA ILE A 106 -6.62 -24.48 14.66
C ILE A 106 -7.95 -24.41 15.41
N VAL A 107 -9.03 -24.04 14.71
CA VAL A 107 -10.37 -23.94 15.31
C VAL A 107 -10.80 -25.29 15.90
N GLU A 108 -10.65 -26.38 15.14
CA GLU A 108 -11.03 -27.71 15.59
C GLU A 108 -10.17 -28.20 16.76
N GLU A 109 -8.88 -27.91 16.77
CA GLU A 109 -7.98 -28.27 17.86
C GLU A 109 -8.40 -27.57 19.17
N PHE A 110 -8.59 -26.25 19.12
CA PHE A 110 -8.95 -25.48 20.31
C PHE A 110 -10.36 -25.83 20.83
N GLU A 111 -11.31 -26.17 19.96
CA GLU A 111 -12.62 -26.68 20.38
C GLU A 111 -12.52 -27.98 21.16
N LYS A 112 -11.65 -28.90 20.75
CA LYS A 112 -11.48 -30.22 21.36
C LYS A 112 -10.68 -30.19 22.69
N ARG A 113 -9.92 -29.10 22.95
CA ARG A 113 -9.08 -28.98 24.17
C ARG A 113 -9.97 -28.83 25.43
N PRO A 114 -9.87 -29.75 26.40
CA PRO A 114 -10.79 -29.76 27.56
C PRO A 114 -10.51 -28.62 28.56
N ASN A 115 -9.32 -28.05 28.56
CA ASN A 115 -8.91 -27.02 29.50
C ASN A 115 -8.86 -25.62 28.84
N VAL A 116 -9.68 -25.41 27.80
CA VAL A 116 -9.83 -24.14 27.10
C VAL A 116 -11.31 -23.87 26.96
N ASP A 117 -11.80 -22.81 27.58
CA ASP A 117 -13.21 -22.41 27.56
C ASP A 117 -13.44 -21.31 26.52
N PHE A 118 -12.49 -20.40 26.39
CA PHE A 118 -12.45 -19.40 25.33
C PHE A 118 -11.01 -19.18 24.87
N TRP A 119 -10.84 -18.66 23.65
CA TRP A 119 -9.51 -18.48 23.10
C TRP A 119 -9.47 -17.39 22.00
N GLY A 120 -8.25 -17.00 21.64
CA GLY A 120 -8.00 -16.06 20.55
C GLY A 120 -6.61 -16.18 19.99
N MET A 121 -6.20 -15.22 19.20
CA MET A 121 -4.95 -15.27 18.45
C MET A 121 -3.75 -14.89 19.32
N THR A 122 -3.83 -13.75 20.01
CA THR A 122 -2.76 -13.21 20.85
C THR A 122 -3.32 -12.62 22.13
N ASN A 123 -2.49 -12.53 23.15
CA ASN A 123 -2.80 -11.78 24.36
C ASN A 123 -1.92 -10.52 24.46
N PHE A 124 -2.43 -9.54 25.19
CA PHE A 124 -1.65 -8.42 25.67
C PHE A 124 -1.10 -8.76 27.06
N ARG A 125 0.19 -8.64 27.28
CA ARG A 125 0.83 -8.96 28.56
C ARG A 125 0.51 -7.93 29.62
N LYS A 126 0.52 -8.34 30.90
CA LYS A 126 0.33 -7.43 32.02
C LYS A 126 1.36 -6.28 32.01
N THR A 127 0.90 -5.07 32.21
CA THR A 127 1.69 -3.88 32.39
C THR A 127 1.32 -3.18 33.71
N LYS A 128 1.93 -2.04 33.99
CA LYS A 128 1.51 -1.21 35.12
C LYS A 128 0.13 -0.55 34.94
N TYR A 129 -0.38 -0.53 33.71
CA TYR A 129 -1.67 0.11 33.38
C TYR A 129 -2.80 -0.88 33.14
N PHE A 130 -2.49 -2.03 32.59
CA PHE A 130 -3.47 -3.04 32.16
C PHE A 130 -3.11 -4.43 32.66
N ASP A 131 -4.11 -5.19 33.06
CA ASP A 131 -3.94 -6.63 33.31
C ASP A 131 -3.77 -7.40 32.00
N GLU A 132 -3.25 -8.61 32.09
CA GLU A 132 -3.15 -9.51 30.96
C GLU A 132 -4.56 -9.80 30.39
N HIS A 133 -4.70 -9.63 29.07
CA HIS A 133 -5.98 -9.87 28.41
C HIS A 133 -5.84 -10.38 26.99
N LEU A 134 -6.86 -11.09 26.52
CA LEU A 134 -7.01 -11.50 25.14
C LEU A 134 -7.25 -10.29 24.25
N GLN A 135 -6.56 -10.19 23.12
CA GLN A 135 -6.81 -9.14 22.17
C GLN A 135 -8.09 -9.40 21.38
N SER A 136 -8.92 -8.38 21.26
CA SER A 136 -10.34 -8.50 20.86
C SER A 136 -10.58 -8.75 19.36
N TYR A 137 -9.55 -8.64 18.50
CA TYR A 137 -9.76 -8.80 17.07
C TYR A 137 -10.22 -10.20 16.64
N PHE A 138 -10.05 -11.21 17.51
CA PHE A 138 -10.61 -12.55 17.37
C PHE A 138 -10.81 -13.19 18.73
N MET A 139 -12.06 -13.45 19.12
CA MET A 139 -12.44 -14.08 20.37
C MET A 139 -13.44 -15.21 20.12
N PHE A 140 -13.09 -16.41 20.53
CA PHE A 140 -13.91 -17.61 20.37
C PHE A 140 -14.36 -18.11 21.72
N PHE A 141 -15.66 -18.29 21.90
CA PHE A 141 -16.30 -18.75 23.15
C PHE A 141 -17.04 -20.06 22.92
N LYS A 142 -16.75 -21.08 23.73
CA LYS A 142 -17.48 -22.36 23.70
C LYS A 142 -18.89 -22.20 24.31
N LYS A 143 -19.80 -23.08 23.91
CA LYS A 143 -21.21 -23.05 24.32
C LYS A 143 -21.43 -22.84 25.82
N HIS A 144 -20.68 -23.55 26.69
CA HIS A 144 -20.86 -23.46 28.14
C HIS A 144 -20.46 -22.09 28.71
N VAL A 145 -19.52 -21.36 28.06
CA VAL A 145 -19.22 -19.96 28.40
C VAL A 145 -20.37 -19.06 27.96
N VAL A 146 -20.84 -19.24 26.74
CA VAL A 146 -21.97 -18.46 26.17
C VAL A 146 -23.22 -18.65 27.01
N ALA A 147 -23.47 -19.85 27.54
CA ALA A 147 -24.63 -20.17 28.41
C ALA A 147 -24.48 -19.61 29.83
N SER A 148 -23.34 -19.06 30.21
CA SER A 148 -23.11 -18.60 31.57
C SER A 148 -23.75 -17.25 31.88
N GLU A 149 -24.12 -17.05 33.13
CA GLU A 149 -24.59 -15.75 33.61
C GLU A 149 -23.53 -14.65 33.43
N ALA A 150 -22.23 -15.02 33.59
CA ALA A 150 -21.12 -14.10 33.43
C ALA A 150 -21.06 -13.54 32.00
N PHE A 151 -21.27 -14.39 30.97
CA PHE A 151 -21.28 -13.99 29.58
C PHE A 151 -22.47 -13.05 29.31
N GLN A 152 -23.67 -13.45 29.69
CA GLN A 152 -24.85 -12.65 29.45
C GLN A 152 -24.77 -11.29 30.16
N LYS A 153 -24.35 -11.27 31.43
CA LYS A 153 -24.22 -10.06 32.23
C LYS A 153 -23.16 -9.12 31.64
N PHE A 154 -22.03 -9.64 31.20
CA PHE A 154 -20.99 -8.82 30.56
C PHE A 154 -21.55 -8.15 29.30
N TRP A 155 -22.04 -8.93 28.34
CA TRP A 155 -22.46 -8.39 27.04
C TRP A 155 -23.68 -7.50 27.11
N THR A 156 -24.66 -7.80 27.98
CA THR A 156 -25.82 -6.92 28.18
C THR A 156 -25.49 -5.62 28.90
N SER A 157 -24.37 -5.56 29.63
CA SER A 157 -23.91 -4.35 30.32
C SER A 157 -23.17 -3.36 29.46
N ILE A 158 -22.82 -3.74 28.22
CA ILE A 158 -22.06 -2.88 27.29
C ILE A 158 -22.81 -1.59 26.99
N LYS A 159 -22.18 -0.46 27.28
CA LYS A 159 -22.70 0.89 26.97
C LYS A 159 -22.09 1.38 25.66
N THR A 160 -22.80 2.30 25.04
CA THR A 160 -22.32 2.96 23.81
C THR A 160 -21.49 4.17 24.19
N PHE A 161 -20.18 4.11 23.93
CA PHE A 161 -19.24 5.20 24.07
C PHE A 161 -18.98 5.88 22.72
N THR A 162 -18.57 7.14 22.75
CA THR A 162 -18.18 7.93 21.57
C THR A 162 -16.67 7.98 21.39
N ASP A 163 -15.90 7.62 22.41
CA ASP A 163 -14.44 7.53 22.38
C ASP A 163 -13.99 6.06 22.39
N VAL A 164 -13.07 5.72 21.51
CA VAL A 164 -12.52 4.36 21.41
C VAL A 164 -11.73 3.96 22.65
N GLN A 165 -11.04 4.91 23.29
CA GLN A 165 -10.26 4.62 24.49
C GLN A 165 -11.16 4.18 25.65
N ASP A 166 -12.36 4.76 25.78
CA ASP A 166 -13.34 4.34 26.77
C ASP A 166 -13.79 2.88 26.55
N VAL A 167 -13.91 2.44 25.28
CA VAL A 167 -14.25 1.05 24.95
C VAL A 167 -13.09 0.11 25.31
N ILE A 168 -11.85 0.48 24.99
CA ILE A 168 -10.66 -0.27 25.36
C ILE A 168 -10.56 -0.45 26.86
N ASP A 169 -10.64 0.66 27.62
CA ASP A 169 -10.43 0.67 29.07
C ASP A 169 -11.55 -0.06 29.84
N ASN A 170 -12.79 0.03 29.37
CA ASN A 170 -13.93 -0.54 30.09
C ASN A 170 -14.27 -1.98 29.64
N TYR A 171 -13.90 -2.38 28.40
CA TYR A 171 -14.35 -3.67 27.85
C TYR A 171 -13.20 -4.54 27.33
N GLU A 172 -12.34 -4.08 26.43
CA GLU A 172 -11.27 -4.93 25.86
C GLU A 172 -10.32 -5.43 26.95
N THR A 173 -9.83 -4.53 27.81
CA THR A 173 -8.92 -4.87 28.90
C THR A 173 -9.59 -5.67 30.02
N GLN A 174 -10.92 -5.69 30.09
CA GLN A 174 -11.70 -6.26 31.19
C GLN A 174 -12.34 -7.61 30.85
N VAL A 175 -12.63 -7.88 29.58
CA VAL A 175 -13.37 -9.09 29.17
C VAL A 175 -12.69 -10.36 29.66
N THR A 176 -11.37 -10.48 29.49
CA THR A 176 -10.63 -11.66 29.92
C THR A 176 -10.68 -11.86 31.43
N THR A 177 -10.39 -10.82 32.21
CA THR A 177 -10.43 -10.87 33.66
C THR A 177 -11.81 -11.27 34.18
N LYS A 178 -12.89 -10.71 33.61
CA LYS A 178 -14.28 -11.05 34.01
C LYS A 178 -14.59 -12.53 33.82
N PHE A 179 -14.11 -13.15 32.74
CA PHE A 179 -14.32 -14.58 32.52
C PHE A 179 -13.39 -15.46 33.35
N LEU A 180 -12.14 -15.03 33.61
CA LEU A 180 -11.26 -15.70 34.55
C LEU A 180 -11.84 -15.71 35.98
N ASP A 181 -12.37 -14.59 36.45
CA ASP A 181 -13.02 -14.46 37.75
C ASP A 181 -14.26 -15.36 37.87
N ALA A 182 -14.94 -15.62 36.75
CA ALA A 182 -16.03 -16.57 36.66
C ALA A 182 -15.59 -18.05 36.61
N GLY A 183 -14.28 -18.30 36.66
CA GLY A 183 -13.70 -19.64 36.68
C GLY A 183 -13.36 -20.26 35.32
N PHE A 184 -13.54 -19.51 34.23
CA PHE A 184 -13.20 -19.99 32.88
C PHE A 184 -11.71 -19.85 32.60
N LYS A 185 -11.22 -20.65 31.64
CA LYS A 185 -9.82 -20.70 31.24
C LYS A 185 -9.67 -20.29 29.78
N TYR A 186 -8.69 -19.43 29.50
CA TYR A 186 -8.38 -19.04 28.14
C TYR A 186 -7.01 -19.52 27.65
N LYS A 187 -6.86 -19.55 26.36
CA LYS A 187 -5.61 -19.78 25.67
C LYS A 187 -5.52 -18.88 24.42
N VAL A 188 -4.32 -18.70 23.93
CA VAL A 188 -4.03 -18.03 22.67
C VAL A 188 -3.10 -18.88 21.80
N ILE A 189 -3.07 -18.61 20.51
CA ILE A 189 -2.13 -19.23 19.60
C ILE A 189 -0.70 -18.79 19.96
N PHE A 190 -0.50 -17.48 20.06
CA PHE A 190 0.76 -16.89 20.47
C PHE A 190 0.62 -16.20 21.84
N ASN A 191 1.24 -16.80 22.85
CA ASN A 191 1.25 -16.26 24.21
C ASN A 191 2.47 -15.34 24.41
N THR A 192 2.22 -14.03 24.47
CA THR A 192 3.27 -13.02 24.57
C THR A 192 3.89 -12.87 25.96
N VAL A 193 3.32 -13.50 27.00
CA VAL A 193 3.75 -13.31 28.42
C VAL A 193 5.20 -13.71 28.64
N ASN A 194 5.65 -14.78 28.01
CA ASN A 194 7.00 -15.34 28.19
C ASN A 194 8.00 -14.83 27.13
N GLU A 195 7.58 -14.00 26.22
CA GLU A 195 8.45 -13.47 25.18
C GLU A 195 9.38 -12.38 25.71
N ASP A 196 10.58 -12.26 25.15
CA ASP A 196 11.48 -11.16 25.46
C ASP A 196 10.96 -9.86 24.83
N ALA A 197 10.60 -8.92 25.68
CA ALA A 197 10.15 -7.58 25.30
C ALA A 197 11.14 -6.48 25.70
N SER A 198 12.35 -6.82 26.09
CA SER A 198 13.37 -5.88 26.60
C SER A 198 13.77 -4.83 25.55
N HIS A 199 13.63 -5.16 24.26
CA HIS A 199 13.91 -4.29 23.13
C HIS A 199 12.69 -3.45 22.66
N MET A 200 11.52 -3.66 23.26
CA MET A 200 10.28 -3.02 22.86
C MET A 200 9.95 -1.83 23.75
N LEU A 201 9.53 -0.74 23.14
CA LEU A 201 9.00 0.43 23.86
C LEU A 201 7.59 0.18 24.43
N HIS A 202 6.83 -0.70 23.78
CA HIS A 202 5.46 -1.04 24.13
C HIS A 202 5.27 -2.55 24.17
N ALA A 203 4.39 -3.01 25.05
CA ALA A 203 4.17 -4.43 25.31
C ALA A 203 3.23 -5.12 24.29
N ASP A 204 2.67 -4.42 23.32
CA ASP A 204 1.79 -4.98 22.30
C ASP A 204 2.58 -5.58 21.13
N PHE A 205 2.80 -6.88 21.17
CA PHE A 205 3.47 -7.63 20.10
C PHE A 205 2.71 -7.57 18.78
N SER A 206 1.38 -7.61 18.82
CA SER A 206 0.57 -7.62 17.61
C SER A 206 0.61 -6.29 16.85
N PHE A 207 1.00 -5.22 17.52
CA PHE A 207 1.10 -3.89 16.95
C PHE A 207 2.55 -3.50 16.61
N TYR A 208 3.49 -3.75 17.53
CA TYR A 208 4.87 -3.26 17.40
C TYR A 208 5.86 -4.33 16.93
N HIS A 209 5.47 -5.61 16.90
CA HIS A 209 6.38 -6.69 16.52
C HIS A 209 5.73 -7.72 15.57
N PRO A 210 5.29 -7.29 14.37
CA PRO A 210 4.57 -8.14 13.42
C PRO A 210 5.39 -9.35 12.94
N THR A 211 6.72 -9.29 12.98
CA THR A 211 7.59 -10.43 12.66
C THR A 211 7.42 -11.58 13.66
N ALA A 212 7.20 -11.30 14.94
CA ALA A 212 6.91 -12.32 15.94
C ALA A 212 5.55 -12.99 15.67
N ILE A 213 4.55 -12.20 15.27
CA ILE A 213 3.23 -12.70 14.86
C ILE A 213 3.38 -13.71 13.72
N LEU A 214 4.15 -13.37 12.70
CA LEU A 214 4.39 -14.22 11.54
C LEU A 214 5.18 -15.50 11.92
N SER A 215 6.27 -15.37 12.71
CA SER A 215 7.11 -16.49 13.12
C SER A 215 6.38 -17.51 14.02
N HIS A 216 5.41 -17.06 14.80
CA HIS A 216 4.53 -17.91 15.60
C HIS A 216 3.29 -18.41 14.84
N ARG A 217 3.25 -18.20 13.52
CA ARG A 217 2.17 -18.62 12.62
C ARG A 217 0.78 -18.16 13.08
N VAL A 218 0.69 -16.96 13.65
CA VAL A 218 -0.61 -16.32 13.90
C VAL A 218 -1.22 -15.95 12.56
N PRO A 219 -2.41 -16.42 12.22
CA PRO A 219 -2.96 -16.28 10.86
C PRO A 219 -3.44 -14.86 10.51
N PHE A 220 -3.36 -13.92 11.44
CA PHE A 220 -3.83 -12.56 11.26
C PHE A 220 -2.78 -11.54 11.67
N ILE A 221 -2.59 -10.51 10.84
CA ILE A 221 -1.70 -9.36 11.11
C ILE A 221 -2.54 -8.09 11.14
N LYS A 222 -2.42 -7.31 12.22
CA LYS A 222 -3.17 -6.05 12.36
C LYS A 222 -2.83 -5.06 11.25
N VAL A 223 -3.84 -4.39 10.70
CA VAL A 223 -3.67 -3.28 9.74
C VAL A 223 -2.73 -2.23 10.32
N LYS A 224 -2.96 -1.82 11.58
CA LYS A 224 -2.09 -0.85 12.28
C LYS A 224 -0.65 -1.32 12.47
N ALA A 225 -0.38 -2.63 12.50
CA ALA A 225 0.99 -3.13 12.58
C ALA A 225 1.78 -2.88 11.29
N ILE A 226 1.13 -3.03 10.14
CA ILE A 226 1.70 -2.69 8.84
C ILE A 226 1.98 -1.19 8.75
N ASP A 227 0.99 -0.38 9.11
CA ASP A 227 1.06 1.07 9.11
C ASP A 227 2.18 1.63 10.01
N ASN A 228 2.28 1.12 11.23
CA ASN A 228 3.22 1.64 12.23
C ASN A 228 4.66 1.15 12.04
N ASN A 229 4.87 0.06 11.30
CA ASN A 229 6.18 -0.56 11.09
C ASN A 229 6.63 -0.47 9.62
N GLN A 230 6.45 0.67 8.99
CA GLN A 230 6.75 0.87 7.56
C GLN A 230 8.18 0.50 7.19
N HIS A 231 9.14 0.73 8.07
CA HIS A 231 10.56 0.42 7.86
C HIS A 231 10.86 -1.08 7.69
N ILE A 232 10.01 -1.96 8.23
CA ILE A 232 10.15 -3.43 8.06
C ILE A 232 9.08 -4.02 7.15
N THR A 233 8.07 -3.27 6.80
CA THR A 233 6.93 -3.75 6.00
C THR A 233 7.35 -4.39 4.67
N PRO A 234 8.33 -3.87 3.91
CA PRO A 234 8.80 -4.54 2.70
C PRO A 234 9.24 -5.99 2.94
N TYR A 235 10.02 -6.21 3.99
CA TYR A 235 10.50 -7.54 4.37
C TYR A 235 9.37 -8.44 4.90
N LEU A 236 8.45 -7.86 5.67
CA LEU A 236 7.29 -8.58 6.21
C LEU A 236 6.39 -9.11 5.07
N LEU A 237 6.13 -8.29 4.06
CA LEU A 237 5.33 -8.70 2.91
C LEU A 237 6.04 -9.74 2.03
N ASP A 238 7.36 -9.63 1.88
CA ASP A 238 8.16 -10.67 1.24
C ASP A 238 8.06 -12.01 2.00
N GLU A 239 8.12 -11.98 3.34
CA GLU A 239 7.99 -13.20 4.14
C GLU A 239 6.58 -13.78 4.10
N ILE A 240 5.53 -12.97 4.10
CA ILE A 240 4.15 -13.44 3.88
C ILE A 240 4.04 -14.15 2.54
N THR A 241 4.59 -13.55 1.47
CA THR A 241 4.58 -14.14 0.12
C THR A 241 5.33 -15.48 0.05
N LYS A 242 6.42 -15.64 0.82
CA LYS A 242 7.19 -16.89 0.87
C LYS A 242 6.51 -17.98 1.68
N GLN A 243 5.79 -17.63 2.73
CA GLN A 243 5.25 -18.54 3.72
C GLN A 243 3.77 -18.88 3.53
N SER A 244 3.04 -18.13 2.71
CA SER A 244 1.61 -18.27 2.50
C SER A 244 1.19 -17.91 1.08
N ASP A 245 0.00 -18.37 0.70
CA ASP A 245 -0.65 -18.00 -0.57
C ASP A 245 -1.54 -16.75 -0.43
N TYR A 246 -1.43 -16.03 0.70
CA TYR A 246 -2.22 -14.81 0.93
C TYR A 246 -1.90 -13.76 -0.14
N PRO A 247 -2.92 -13.21 -0.83
CA PRO A 247 -2.71 -12.23 -1.89
C PRO A 247 -2.32 -10.86 -1.28
N VAL A 248 -1.01 -10.64 -1.11
CA VAL A 248 -0.46 -9.41 -0.49
C VAL A 248 -0.85 -8.12 -1.23
N ASP A 249 -1.33 -8.22 -2.48
CA ASP A 249 -1.91 -7.08 -3.19
C ASP A 249 -3.15 -6.51 -2.46
N LEU A 250 -3.85 -7.31 -1.67
CA LEU A 250 -4.95 -6.84 -0.82
C LEU A 250 -4.46 -5.92 0.30
N ILE A 251 -3.28 -6.21 0.87
CA ILE A 251 -2.65 -5.32 1.86
C ILE A 251 -2.28 -4.00 1.20
N ILE A 252 -1.60 -4.07 0.05
CA ILE A 252 -1.15 -2.88 -0.70
C ILE A 252 -2.34 -2.01 -1.09
N SER A 253 -3.39 -2.62 -1.62
CA SER A 253 -4.58 -1.90 -2.06
C SER A 253 -5.23 -1.17 -0.90
N HIS A 254 -5.50 -1.87 0.20
CA HIS A 254 -6.13 -1.30 1.38
C HIS A 254 -5.29 -0.16 1.99
N MET A 255 -4.00 -0.37 2.18
CA MET A 255 -3.10 0.65 2.75
C MET A 255 -3.00 1.87 1.83
N SER A 256 -2.96 1.66 0.51
CA SER A 256 -2.90 2.75 -0.47
C SER A 256 -4.18 3.57 -0.53
N GLU A 257 -5.34 2.97 -0.26
CA GLU A 257 -6.63 3.65 -0.31
C GLU A 257 -6.95 4.42 0.98
N ILE A 258 -6.60 3.84 2.12
CA ILE A 258 -7.05 4.37 3.42
C ILE A 258 -6.00 5.26 4.08
N ASN A 259 -4.73 4.86 4.07
CA ASN A 259 -3.71 5.50 4.89
C ASN A 259 -2.54 6.07 4.10
N PHE A 260 -2.00 5.32 3.11
CA PHE A 260 -0.74 5.63 2.44
C PHE A 260 -0.80 5.31 0.96
N PRO A 261 -1.22 6.23 0.13
CA PRO A 261 -1.20 6.03 -1.33
C PRO A 261 0.18 5.71 -1.91
N ASP A 262 1.25 6.25 -1.32
CA ASP A 262 2.63 5.95 -1.68
C ASP A 262 3.22 4.73 -0.93
N PHE A 263 2.43 4.05 -0.10
CA PHE A 263 2.81 2.82 0.61
C PHE A 263 3.39 1.74 -0.32
N LYS A 264 2.91 1.66 -1.55
CA LYS A 264 3.42 0.75 -2.59
C LYS A 264 4.94 0.85 -2.80
N TYR A 265 5.56 2.00 -2.49
CA TYR A 265 7.01 2.21 -2.63
C TYR A 265 7.83 1.68 -1.47
N LEU A 266 7.21 1.37 -0.36
CA LEU A 266 7.86 0.76 0.79
C LEU A 266 8.12 -0.75 0.60
N LEU A 267 7.70 -1.33 -0.52
CA LEU A 267 7.75 -2.77 -0.74
C LEU A 267 9.08 -3.20 -1.35
N ALA A 268 9.79 -4.12 -0.71
CA ALA A 268 11.03 -4.70 -1.24
C ALA A 268 10.84 -5.31 -2.65
N ARG A 269 9.69 -5.90 -2.92
CA ARG A 269 9.34 -6.44 -4.24
C ARG A 269 9.13 -5.38 -5.33
N LYS A 270 9.07 -4.11 -4.97
CA LYS A 270 9.05 -2.98 -5.92
C LYS A 270 10.44 -2.62 -6.43
N TYR A 271 11.49 -3.07 -5.76
CA TYR A 271 12.85 -2.90 -6.27
C TYR A 271 13.11 -3.87 -7.41
N ILE A 272 13.72 -3.34 -8.48
CA ILE A 272 14.16 -4.15 -9.62
C ILE A 272 15.18 -5.19 -9.12
N LYS A 273 14.94 -6.45 -9.47
CA LYS A 273 15.83 -7.57 -9.14
C LYS A 273 16.62 -7.98 -10.39
N GLU A 274 17.74 -8.62 -10.20
CA GLU A 274 18.42 -9.29 -11.29
C GLU A 274 17.54 -10.45 -11.81
N VAL A 275 17.26 -10.43 -13.10
CA VAL A 275 16.51 -11.48 -13.79
C VAL A 275 17.35 -12.05 -14.93
N PRO A 276 17.08 -13.28 -15.39
CA PRO A 276 17.73 -13.80 -16.59
C PRO A 276 17.55 -12.84 -17.77
N ALA A 277 18.62 -12.69 -18.54
CA ALA A 277 18.57 -11.89 -19.77
C ALA A 277 17.47 -12.44 -20.73
N VAL A 278 16.66 -11.55 -21.26
CA VAL A 278 15.63 -11.86 -22.24
C VAL A 278 16.01 -11.27 -23.60
N SER A 279 15.50 -11.85 -24.67
CA SER A 279 15.67 -11.26 -26.00
C SER A 279 14.75 -10.06 -26.14
N LEU A 280 15.33 -8.91 -26.45
CA LEU A 280 14.60 -7.67 -26.73
C LEU A 280 14.51 -7.41 -28.25
N ALA A 281 14.88 -8.38 -29.09
CA ALA A 281 14.94 -8.24 -30.56
C ALA A 281 13.57 -7.93 -31.20
N ASP A 282 12.48 -8.43 -30.61
CA ASP A 282 11.13 -8.21 -31.11
C ASP A 282 10.44 -6.98 -30.46
N LYS A 283 11.14 -6.25 -29.60
CA LYS A 283 10.60 -5.07 -28.93
C LYS A 283 11.03 -3.80 -29.65
N LYS A 284 10.10 -2.88 -29.79
CA LYS A 284 10.35 -1.52 -30.24
C LYS A 284 10.71 -0.66 -29.02
N ILE A 285 11.93 -0.14 -28.99
CA ILE A 285 12.44 0.63 -27.86
C ILE A 285 12.82 2.01 -28.33
N ALA A 286 12.33 3.04 -27.64
CA ALA A 286 12.73 4.42 -27.84
C ALA A 286 13.47 4.97 -26.61
N VAL A 287 14.42 5.84 -26.87
CA VAL A 287 15.09 6.66 -25.84
C VAL A 287 14.81 8.11 -26.17
N HIS A 288 14.13 8.81 -25.28
CA HIS A 288 13.96 10.27 -25.36
C HIS A 288 14.97 10.94 -24.43
N LEU A 289 15.80 11.84 -24.99
CA LEU A 289 16.75 12.66 -24.25
C LEU A 289 16.44 14.14 -24.46
N HIS A 290 16.03 14.84 -23.40
CA HIS A 290 15.89 16.29 -23.45
C HIS A 290 17.25 16.97 -23.19
N VAL A 291 17.78 17.65 -24.20
CA VAL A 291 19.11 18.30 -24.14
C VAL A 291 18.94 19.81 -24.01
N PHE A 292 18.96 20.27 -22.77
CA PHE A 292 19.03 21.71 -22.45
C PHE A 292 20.49 22.17 -22.29
N TYR A 293 21.35 21.33 -21.68
CA TYR A 293 22.78 21.55 -21.49
C TYR A 293 23.55 20.66 -22.48
N VAL A 294 23.99 21.24 -23.58
CA VAL A 294 24.65 20.50 -24.68
C VAL A 294 25.96 19.90 -24.24
N ASP A 295 26.69 20.58 -23.36
CA ASP A 295 27.97 20.11 -22.80
C ASP A 295 27.87 18.80 -21.98
N LEU A 296 26.68 18.33 -21.67
CA LEU A 296 26.42 17.06 -21.00
C LEU A 296 26.02 15.94 -21.98
N LEU A 297 25.81 16.23 -23.25
CA LEU A 297 25.30 15.24 -24.21
C LEU A 297 26.21 14.01 -24.31
N GLU A 298 27.52 14.21 -24.36
CA GLU A 298 28.49 13.13 -24.49
C GLU A 298 28.45 12.16 -23.28
N ASP A 299 28.20 12.68 -22.07
CA ASP A 299 28.05 11.83 -20.87
C ASP A 299 26.90 10.81 -21.05
N PHE A 300 25.78 11.25 -21.64
CA PHE A 300 24.64 10.38 -21.91
C PHE A 300 24.89 9.43 -23.07
N LEU A 301 25.50 9.90 -24.16
CA LEU A 301 25.86 9.03 -25.28
C LEU A 301 26.81 7.90 -24.84
N ASN A 302 27.82 8.22 -24.01
CA ASN A 302 28.69 7.24 -23.39
C ASN A 302 27.96 6.27 -22.46
N ALA A 303 26.99 6.76 -21.70
CA ALA A 303 26.17 5.90 -20.83
C ALA A 303 25.29 4.93 -21.65
N PHE A 304 24.78 5.36 -22.81
CA PHE A 304 23.98 4.53 -23.71
C PHE A 304 24.80 3.42 -24.39
N GLU A 305 26.13 3.47 -24.41
CA GLU A 305 26.97 2.36 -24.85
C GLU A 305 26.80 1.08 -24.01
N ASN A 306 26.18 1.19 -22.82
CA ASN A 306 25.83 0.03 -22.01
C ASN A 306 24.58 -0.72 -22.49
N PHE A 307 23.85 -0.19 -23.48
CA PHE A 307 22.66 -0.85 -24.01
C PHE A 307 23.04 -1.98 -24.98
N HIS A 308 22.54 -3.18 -24.74
CA HIS A 308 22.73 -4.34 -25.61
C HIS A 308 21.50 -4.66 -26.45
N PHE A 309 20.64 -3.68 -26.66
CA PHE A 309 19.44 -3.74 -27.48
C PHE A 309 19.39 -2.60 -28.49
N SER A 310 18.64 -2.78 -29.57
CA SER A 310 18.41 -1.73 -30.56
C SER A 310 17.37 -0.74 -30.05
N TYR A 311 17.59 0.54 -30.29
CA TYR A 311 16.68 1.61 -29.92
C TYR A 311 16.71 2.77 -30.90
N ASP A 312 15.61 3.51 -30.97
CA ASP A 312 15.57 4.80 -31.69
C ASP A 312 15.79 5.93 -30.71
N LEU A 313 16.72 6.84 -31.05
CA LEU A 313 17.02 8.00 -30.21
C LEU A 313 16.24 9.24 -30.69
N TYR A 314 15.46 9.79 -29.77
CA TYR A 314 14.73 11.03 -29.93
C TYR A 314 15.35 12.09 -29.02
N ILE A 315 15.76 13.23 -29.60
CA ILE A 315 16.33 14.34 -28.83
C ILE A 315 15.42 15.54 -28.97
N THR A 316 15.10 16.19 -27.84
CA THR A 316 14.44 17.48 -27.82
C THR A 316 15.38 18.55 -27.28
N THR A 317 15.28 19.77 -27.78
CA THR A 317 16.06 20.91 -27.32
C THR A 317 15.26 22.20 -27.47
N ASP A 318 15.75 23.30 -26.90
CA ASP A 318 15.03 24.57 -26.82
C ASP A 318 15.22 25.50 -28.05
N SER A 319 16.27 25.28 -28.85
CA SER A 319 16.59 26.21 -29.95
C SER A 319 17.27 25.53 -31.15
N GLU A 320 17.14 26.13 -32.32
CA GLU A 320 17.80 25.69 -33.56
C GLU A 320 19.33 25.74 -33.45
N THR A 321 19.86 26.71 -32.68
CA THR A 321 21.31 26.77 -32.45
C THR A 321 21.82 25.53 -31.75
N LYS A 322 21.16 25.11 -30.65
CA LYS A 322 21.50 23.88 -29.96
C LYS A 322 21.24 22.64 -30.81
N GLN A 323 20.20 22.63 -31.63
CA GLN A 323 19.94 21.53 -32.56
C GLN A 323 21.16 21.31 -33.51
N GLN A 324 21.73 22.38 -34.03
CA GLN A 324 22.91 22.26 -34.89
C GLN A 324 24.15 21.77 -34.12
N GLU A 325 24.38 22.27 -32.92
CA GLU A 325 25.46 21.82 -32.03
C GLU A 325 25.32 20.34 -31.67
N ILE A 326 24.10 19.91 -31.25
CA ILE A 326 23.79 18.51 -30.97
C ILE A 326 24.05 17.63 -32.20
N LYS A 327 23.66 18.10 -33.40
CA LYS A 327 23.90 17.36 -34.63
C LYS A 327 25.39 17.16 -34.90
N SER A 328 26.21 18.18 -34.68
CA SER A 328 27.67 18.06 -34.83
C SER A 328 28.24 17.03 -33.87
N ILE A 329 27.85 17.03 -32.63
CA ILE A 329 28.30 16.05 -31.63
C ILE A 329 27.87 14.63 -32.02
N LEU A 330 26.63 14.43 -32.50
CA LEU A 330 26.16 13.13 -32.96
C LEU A 330 26.94 12.63 -34.17
N ASP A 331 27.25 13.49 -35.15
CA ASP A 331 28.02 13.16 -36.31
C ASP A 331 29.47 12.78 -35.92
N GLU A 332 30.07 13.47 -34.96
CA GLU A 332 31.40 13.18 -34.42
C GLU A 332 31.48 11.81 -33.68
N ASN A 333 30.36 11.40 -33.06
CA ASN A 333 30.23 10.15 -32.32
C ASN A 333 29.62 8.99 -33.14
N ASP A 334 29.36 9.19 -34.45
CA ASP A 334 28.72 8.22 -35.33
C ASP A 334 27.36 7.72 -34.77
N LYS A 335 26.58 8.64 -34.22
CA LYS A 335 25.27 8.39 -33.65
C LYS A 335 24.14 9.02 -34.46
N ASN A 336 23.01 8.33 -34.56
CA ASN A 336 21.84 8.82 -35.26
C ASN A 336 20.71 9.12 -34.24
N ALA A 337 20.08 10.28 -34.40
CA ALA A 337 18.91 10.66 -33.62
C ALA A 337 17.93 11.50 -34.44
N ARG A 338 16.66 11.49 -34.04
CA ARG A 338 15.66 12.48 -34.51
C ARG A 338 15.66 13.64 -33.55
N ILE A 339 15.98 14.86 -34.02
CA ILE A 339 16.11 16.04 -33.17
C ILE A 339 14.93 16.99 -33.42
N PHE A 340 14.28 17.42 -32.34
CA PHE A 340 13.13 18.33 -32.35
C PHE A 340 13.45 19.57 -31.53
N VAL A 341 13.08 20.73 -32.07
CA VAL A 341 13.09 22.01 -31.33
C VAL A 341 11.71 22.22 -30.74
N THR A 342 11.61 22.12 -29.41
CA THR A 342 10.33 22.18 -28.68
C THR A 342 10.11 23.47 -27.89
N GLY A 343 11.11 24.38 -27.92
CA GLY A 343 11.11 25.57 -27.07
C GLY A 343 11.54 25.31 -25.65
N ASN A 344 11.55 26.34 -24.81
CA ASN A 344 12.01 26.29 -23.41
C ASN A 344 10.83 26.40 -22.42
N ILE A 345 9.73 25.69 -22.70
CA ILE A 345 8.57 25.64 -21.83
C ILE A 345 8.34 24.19 -21.41
N GLY A 346 8.05 23.98 -20.12
CA GLY A 346 7.71 22.66 -19.60
C GLY A 346 8.91 21.77 -19.29
N ARG A 347 10.10 22.34 -19.19
CA ARG A 347 11.38 21.66 -18.86
C ARG A 347 11.61 20.44 -19.77
N ASP A 348 11.76 19.27 -19.20
CA ASP A 348 11.94 17.98 -19.88
C ASP A 348 10.61 17.23 -20.11
N ILE A 349 9.61 17.47 -19.27
CA ILE A 349 8.32 16.77 -19.31
C ILE A 349 7.49 17.14 -20.53
N LEU A 350 7.22 18.44 -20.74
CA LEU A 350 6.40 18.86 -21.88
C LEU A 350 7.05 18.53 -23.24
N PRO A 351 8.37 18.70 -23.43
CA PRO A 351 9.06 18.20 -24.62
C PRO A 351 8.85 16.70 -24.88
N MET A 352 8.83 15.84 -23.85
CA MET A 352 8.50 14.42 -23.99
C MET A 352 7.05 14.23 -24.45
N LEU A 353 6.10 14.91 -23.81
CA LEU A 353 4.68 14.75 -24.13
C LEU A 353 4.35 15.23 -25.56
N LYS A 354 5.05 16.24 -26.07
CA LYS A 354 4.94 16.71 -27.47
C LYS A 354 5.36 15.64 -28.50
N LEU A 355 6.08 14.61 -28.10
CA LEU A 355 6.44 13.48 -28.96
C LEU A 355 5.42 12.34 -28.96
N LYS A 356 4.20 12.52 -28.46
CA LYS A 356 3.13 11.52 -28.38
C LYS A 356 3.00 10.69 -29.66
N GLU A 357 2.88 11.34 -30.82
CA GLU A 357 2.69 10.67 -32.11
C GLU A 357 3.87 9.77 -32.50
N TYR A 358 5.08 10.11 -32.05
CA TYR A 358 6.29 9.34 -32.35
C TYR A 358 6.51 8.20 -31.35
N LEU A 359 6.13 8.40 -30.08
CA LEU A 359 6.40 7.44 -29.00
C LEU A 359 5.30 6.37 -28.84
N SER A 360 4.10 6.63 -29.35
CA SER A 360 2.94 5.74 -29.15
C SER A 360 3.09 4.33 -29.74
N ASP A 361 3.99 4.13 -30.71
CA ASP A 361 4.24 2.86 -31.38
C ASP A 361 5.33 2.01 -30.73
N TYR A 362 5.94 2.47 -29.62
CA TYR A 362 7.00 1.78 -28.92
C TYR A 362 6.48 0.97 -27.74
N ASP A 363 7.07 -0.19 -27.52
CA ASP A 363 6.77 -1.05 -26.38
C ASP A 363 7.36 -0.46 -25.09
N TYR A 364 8.63 -0.04 -25.16
CA TYR A 364 9.37 0.51 -24.02
C TYR A 364 10.01 1.83 -24.36
N ILE A 365 9.95 2.77 -23.43
CA ILE A 365 10.45 4.12 -23.61
C ILE A 365 11.31 4.50 -22.40
N GLY A 366 12.56 4.94 -22.66
CA GLY A 366 13.40 5.60 -21.67
C GLY A 366 13.29 7.11 -21.83
N HIS A 367 13.04 7.83 -20.74
CA HIS A 367 13.05 9.28 -20.71
C HIS A 367 14.14 9.81 -19.79
N PHE A 368 15.02 10.64 -20.33
CA PHE A 368 16.15 11.23 -19.63
C PHE A 368 16.36 12.67 -20.05
N HIS A 369 17.12 13.44 -19.26
CA HIS A 369 17.45 14.81 -19.63
C HIS A 369 18.80 15.26 -19.08
N THR A 370 19.45 16.20 -19.78
CA THR A 370 20.65 16.85 -19.29
C THR A 370 20.29 17.78 -18.13
N LYS A 371 20.85 17.53 -16.94
CA LYS A 371 20.51 18.23 -15.71
C LYS A 371 21.72 18.89 -15.07
N LYS A 372 21.62 20.19 -14.79
CA LYS A 372 22.49 20.91 -13.86
C LYS A 372 21.59 21.52 -12.79
N SER A 373 21.71 21.03 -11.55
CA SER A 373 20.91 21.56 -10.43
C SER A 373 21.49 22.88 -9.98
N LYS A 374 20.87 23.99 -10.38
CA LYS A 374 21.29 25.35 -9.98
C LYS A 374 21.16 25.61 -8.49
N GLU A 375 20.28 24.86 -7.83
CA GLU A 375 19.95 24.98 -6.41
C GLU A 375 20.83 24.10 -5.51
N ALA A 376 21.58 23.18 -6.09
CA ALA A 376 22.56 22.33 -5.40
C ALA A 376 23.96 22.83 -5.66
N ASP A 377 24.87 22.65 -4.72
CA ASP A 377 26.30 22.84 -4.97
C ASP A 377 26.72 22.02 -6.18
N PHE A 378 27.68 22.54 -6.96
CA PHE A 378 28.09 21.99 -8.24
C PHE A 378 28.31 20.47 -8.20
N TRP A 379 29.07 19.97 -7.25
CA TRP A 379 29.38 18.55 -7.13
C TRP A 379 28.17 17.70 -6.67
N ALA A 380 27.23 18.28 -5.92
CA ALA A 380 26.01 17.60 -5.50
C ALA A 380 25.05 17.37 -6.67
N GLY A 381 24.95 18.35 -7.57
CA GLY A 381 24.18 18.21 -8.81
C GLY A 381 24.77 17.19 -9.77
N GLU A 382 26.11 17.14 -9.86
CA GLU A 382 26.83 16.13 -10.65
C GLU A 382 26.66 14.73 -10.06
N SER A 383 26.82 14.57 -8.75
CA SER A 383 26.60 13.31 -8.05
C SER A 383 25.18 12.79 -8.26
N TRP A 384 24.18 13.66 -8.11
CA TRP A 384 22.80 13.28 -8.35
C TRP A 384 22.57 12.78 -9.78
N ARG A 385 23.05 13.51 -10.80
CA ARG A 385 22.96 13.07 -12.21
C ARG A 385 23.62 11.71 -12.41
N ASN A 386 24.83 11.52 -11.88
CA ASN A 386 25.55 10.26 -12.01
C ASN A 386 24.84 9.10 -11.34
N GLU A 387 24.25 9.30 -10.18
CA GLU A 387 23.42 8.28 -9.51
C GLU A 387 22.19 7.89 -10.35
N LEU A 388 21.52 8.85 -11.01
CA LEU A 388 20.39 8.55 -11.92
C LEU A 388 20.85 7.73 -13.13
N ILE A 389 22.02 8.06 -13.71
CA ILE A 389 22.61 7.29 -14.80
C ILE A 389 22.94 5.87 -14.33
N ASP A 390 23.55 5.74 -13.15
CA ASP A 390 23.92 4.44 -12.57
C ASP A 390 22.70 3.56 -12.25
N MET A 391 21.61 4.16 -11.80
CA MET A 391 20.40 3.43 -11.43
C MET A 391 19.50 3.07 -12.62
N LEU A 392 19.45 3.89 -13.67
CA LEU A 392 18.45 3.75 -14.73
C LEU A 392 19.01 3.54 -16.13
N ILE A 393 20.20 4.05 -16.43
CA ILE A 393 20.79 3.92 -17.77
C ILE A 393 21.71 2.70 -17.85
N LYS A 394 22.69 2.60 -16.95
CA LYS A 394 23.63 1.47 -16.99
C LYS A 394 22.96 0.09 -16.87
N PRO A 395 21.95 -0.13 -16.00
CA PRO A 395 21.27 -1.43 -15.88
C PRO A 395 20.06 -1.57 -16.80
N ALA A 396 19.95 -0.82 -17.89
CA ALA A 396 18.75 -0.78 -18.75
C ALA A 396 18.31 -2.16 -19.26
N ASP A 397 19.26 -3.02 -19.65
CA ASP A 397 18.95 -4.39 -20.08
C ASP A 397 18.17 -5.18 -19.01
N ASN A 398 18.63 -5.10 -17.76
CA ASN A 398 17.94 -5.75 -16.65
C ASN A 398 16.56 -5.09 -16.35
N ILE A 399 16.48 -3.76 -16.46
CA ILE A 399 15.20 -3.04 -16.27
C ILE A 399 14.19 -3.50 -17.33
N LEU A 400 14.60 -3.52 -18.60
CA LEU A 400 13.71 -3.92 -19.68
C LEU A 400 13.33 -5.41 -19.61
N ALA A 401 14.24 -6.27 -19.14
CA ALA A 401 13.91 -7.67 -18.88
C ALA A 401 12.83 -7.84 -17.81
N ASN A 402 12.80 -6.97 -16.81
CA ASN A 402 11.72 -6.98 -15.81
C ASN A 402 10.35 -6.55 -16.37
N PHE A 403 10.30 -5.85 -17.51
CA PHE A 403 9.03 -5.50 -18.17
C PHE A 403 8.28 -6.67 -18.79
N GLU A 404 8.86 -7.86 -18.85
CA GLU A 404 8.12 -9.10 -19.14
C GLU A 404 7.04 -9.38 -18.06
N ASN A 405 7.15 -8.77 -16.90
CA ASN A 405 6.06 -8.73 -15.93
C ASN A 405 4.98 -7.74 -16.41
N ASP A 406 3.81 -8.24 -16.75
CA ASP A 406 2.68 -7.43 -17.25
C ASP A 406 2.20 -6.37 -16.25
N LYS A 407 2.43 -6.59 -14.96
CA LYS A 407 2.05 -5.64 -13.89
C LYS A 407 3.07 -4.51 -13.72
N LEU A 408 4.25 -4.60 -14.34
CA LEU A 408 5.26 -3.56 -14.27
C LEU A 408 5.10 -2.61 -15.46
N GLY A 409 4.65 -1.40 -15.20
CA GLY A 409 4.45 -0.37 -16.22
C GLY A 409 5.53 0.71 -16.26
N LEU A 410 6.25 0.91 -15.14
CA LEU A 410 7.16 2.03 -14.98
C LEU A 410 8.28 1.69 -13.99
N VAL A 411 9.49 2.20 -14.25
CA VAL A 411 10.67 2.08 -13.37
C VAL A 411 11.31 3.44 -13.22
N ILE A 412 11.48 3.88 -11.97
CA ILE A 412 12.17 5.12 -11.58
C ILE A 412 13.40 4.83 -10.74
N ALA A 413 14.21 5.83 -10.51
CA ALA A 413 15.35 5.74 -9.59
C ALA A 413 14.88 5.60 -8.13
N ASP A 414 15.64 4.90 -7.31
CA ASP A 414 15.56 5.01 -5.85
C ASP A 414 15.99 6.42 -5.42
N ILE A 415 15.73 6.77 -4.16
CA ILE A 415 16.04 8.08 -3.60
C ILE A 415 17.56 8.35 -3.72
N PRO A 416 17.99 9.34 -4.51
CA PRO A 416 19.40 9.70 -4.60
C PRO A 416 20.00 10.13 -3.27
N THR A 417 21.28 9.92 -3.06
CA THR A 417 22.00 10.21 -1.80
C THR A 417 21.77 11.63 -1.31
N PHE A 418 21.74 12.59 -2.23
CA PHE A 418 21.49 13.99 -1.91
C PHE A 418 20.17 14.19 -1.14
N PHE A 419 19.10 13.45 -1.50
CA PHE A 419 17.80 13.56 -0.85
C PHE A 419 17.68 12.71 0.42
N ARG A 420 18.46 11.66 0.57
CA ARG A 420 18.38 10.78 1.77
C ARG A 420 18.77 11.49 3.04
N PHE A 421 19.71 12.43 2.96
CA PHE A 421 20.30 13.12 4.12
C PHE A 421 19.78 14.56 4.30
N ASN A 422 19.30 15.16 3.23
CA ASN A 422 18.61 16.44 3.32
C ASN A 422 17.11 16.18 3.36
N LYS A 423 16.43 16.57 4.40
CA LYS A 423 14.97 16.53 4.52
C LYS A 423 14.34 17.55 3.55
N ILE A 424 14.62 17.40 2.25
CA ILE A 424 14.22 18.34 1.19
C ILE A 424 12.74 18.23 0.85
N VAL A 425 12.15 17.04 1.07
CA VAL A 425 10.69 16.91 0.96
C VAL A 425 10.10 17.54 2.21
N ASP A 426 9.87 18.83 2.12
CA ASP A 426 9.18 19.59 3.14
C ASP A 426 7.68 19.28 3.03
N ALA A 427 7.09 18.75 4.07
CA ALA A 427 5.65 18.48 4.15
C ALA A 427 4.80 19.73 3.80
N TRP A 428 5.33 20.92 4.04
CA TRP A 428 4.70 22.18 3.65
C TRP A 428 4.58 22.34 2.14
N ASN A 429 5.66 22.05 1.40
CA ASN A 429 5.65 22.15 -0.06
C ASN A 429 4.72 21.11 -0.70
N GLU A 430 4.66 19.92 -0.16
CA GLU A 430 3.78 18.86 -0.64
C GLU A 430 2.29 19.22 -0.49
N HIS A 431 1.90 19.87 0.59
CA HIS A 431 0.54 20.39 0.76
C HIS A 431 0.16 21.43 -0.31
N LEU A 432 1.11 22.22 -0.81
CA LEU A 432 0.86 23.16 -1.90
C LEU A 432 0.64 22.48 -3.26
N ILE A 433 1.24 21.31 -3.46
CA ILE A 433 1.19 20.57 -4.72
C ILE A 433 -0.03 19.62 -4.77
N ALA A 434 -0.46 19.10 -3.62
CA ALA A 434 -1.54 18.12 -3.53
C ALA A 434 -2.84 18.51 -4.26
N PRO A 435 -3.32 19.77 -4.21
CA PRO A 435 -4.50 20.17 -4.97
C PRO A 435 -4.32 20.00 -6.50
N GLU A 436 -3.13 20.31 -7.02
CA GLU A 436 -2.85 20.11 -8.44
C GLU A 436 -2.69 18.64 -8.81
N MET A 437 -2.16 17.81 -7.91
CA MET A 437 -2.15 16.36 -8.09
C MET A 437 -3.57 15.79 -8.17
N ASN A 438 -4.47 16.22 -7.29
CA ASN A 438 -5.88 15.81 -7.34
C ASN A 438 -6.55 16.22 -8.67
N ASN A 439 -6.34 17.46 -9.09
CA ASN A 439 -6.85 17.97 -10.37
C ASN A 439 -6.33 17.16 -11.57
N LEU A 440 -5.05 16.86 -11.56
CA LEU A 440 -4.41 16.09 -12.63
C LEU A 440 -4.89 14.63 -12.64
N TRP A 441 -5.02 14.02 -11.47
CA TRP A 441 -5.55 12.66 -11.30
C TRP A 441 -6.95 12.50 -11.86
N GLU A 442 -7.82 13.46 -11.57
CA GLU A 442 -9.17 13.51 -12.12
C GLU A 442 -9.17 13.71 -13.65
N LYS A 443 -8.37 14.67 -14.17
CA LYS A 443 -8.24 14.91 -15.61
C LYS A 443 -7.73 13.69 -16.38
N MET A 444 -6.83 12.91 -15.79
CA MET A 444 -6.35 11.65 -16.39
C MET A 444 -7.41 10.53 -16.37
N GLY A 445 -8.59 10.75 -15.76
CA GLY A 445 -9.66 9.75 -15.70
C GLY A 445 -9.31 8.52 -14.86
N MET A 446 -8.46 8.69 -13.83
CA MET A 446 -8.05 7.60 -13.00
C MET A 446 -9.21 7.07 -12.15
N THR A 447 -9.39 5.75 -12.13
CA THR A 447 -10.55 5.10 -11.49
C THR A 447 -10.47 5.03 -9.97
N LYS A 448 -9.27 5.07 -9.39
CA LYS A 448 -9.08 5.09 -7.93
C LYS A 448 -9.40 6.47 -7.38
N THR A 449 -10.23 6.52 -6.35
CA THR A 449 -10.45 7.74 -5.58
C THR A 449 -9.29 7.94 -4.61
N ILE A 450 -8.46 8.94 -4.87
CA ILE A 450 -7.31 9.31 -4.02
C ILE A 450 -7.46 10.79 -3.68
N ASP A 451 -7.22 11.15 -2.43
CA ASP A 451 -7.07 12.54 -2.00
C ASP A 451 -5.63 12.79 -1.52
N PHE A 452 -4.85 13.41 -2.39
CA PHE A 452 -3.44 13.71 -2.12
C PHE A 452 -3.23 14.72 -0.97
N ASN A 453 -4.27 15.46 -0.54
CA ASN A 453 -4.18 16.30 0.65
C ASN A 453 -3.98 15.52 1.95
N ASN A 454 -4.30 14.24 1.95
CA ASN A 454 -4.15 13.37 3.13
C ASN A 454 -2.77 12.69 3.22
N PHE A 455 -1.87 12.97 2.28
CA PHE A 455 -0.53 12.38 2.29
C PHE A 455 0.39 13.10 3.26
N HIS A 456 1.19 12.33 3.96
CA HIS A 456 2.22 12.85 4.87
C HIS A 456 3.62 12.82 4.24
N THR A 457 3.81 11.94 3.26
CA THR A 457 5.07 11.78 2.53
C THR A 457 4.77 11.43 1.08
N PHE A 458 5.67 11.82 0.18
CA PHE A 458 5.61 11.42 -1.22
C PHE A 458 6.92 10.74 -1.61
N VAL A 459 6.81 9.71 -2.44
CA VAL A 459 7.90 9.25 -3.28
C VAL A 459 7.69 9.85 -4.65
N MET A 460 8.73 10.39 -5.24
CA MET A 460 8.70 11.02 -6.56
C MET A 460 9.81 10.50 -7.44
N SER A 461 9.79 10.82 -8.72
CA SER A 461 10.79 10.35 -9.68
C SER A 461 12.17 11.01 -9.55
N TYR A 462 12.40 11.88 -8.58
CA TYR A 462 13.66 12.56 -8.25
C TYR A 462 14.47 13.04 -9.47
N GLY A 463 13.80 13.69 -10.42
CA GLY A 463 14.43 14.25 -11.62
C GLY A 463 13.92 13.65 -12.91
N THR A 464 12.76 13.03 -12.91
CA THR A 464 11.99 12.57 -14.08
C THR A 464 12.71 11.55 -14.98
N PHE A 465 13.82 10.96 -14.56
CA PHE A 465 14.42 9.82 -15.27
C PHE A 465 13.56 8.60 -15.06
N VAL A 466 13.10 7.97 -16.15
CA VAL A 466 12.15 6.86 -16.10
C VAL A 466 12.25 5.94 -17.32
N TRP A 467 12.04 4.65 -17.09
CA TRP A 467 11.67 3.69 -18.12
C TRP A 467 10.19 3.34 -17.97
N PHE A 468 9.45 3.28 -19.06
CA PHE A 468 8.02 2.98 -19.00
C PHE A 468 7.50 2.26 -20.24
N LYS A 469 6.40 1.53 -20.07
CA LYS A 469 5.54 1.09 -21.17
C LYS A 469 4.64 2.26 -21.57
N TYR A 470 4.44 2.51 -22.85
CA TYR A 470 3.61 3.64 -23.31
C TYR A 470 2.23 3.66 -22.64
N ASP A 471 1.58 2.48 -22.55
CA ASP A 471 0.25 2.35 -21.97
C ASP A 471 0.19 2.76 -20.49
N ALA A 472 1.29 2.63 -19.75
CA ALA A 472 1.34 3.03 -18.34
C ALA A 472 1.25 4.56 -18.15
N LEU A 473 1.81 5.33 -19.08
CA LEU A 473 1.74 6.80 -19.07
C LEU A 473 0.75 7.37 -20.10
N LYS A 474 0.03 6.51 -20.82
CA LYS A 474 -0.97 6.94 -21.81
C LYS A 474 -1.96 7.97 -21.25
N PRO A 475 -2.52 7.84 -20.02
CA PRO A 475 -3.41 8.86 -19.46
C PRO A 475 -2.77 10.26 -19.37
N LEU A 476 -1.46 10.34 -19.12
CA LEU A 476 -0.72 11.59 -19.09
C LEU A 476 -0.52 12.17 -20.50
N PHE A 477 -0.17 11.32 -21.48
CA PHE A 477 -0.04 11.74 -22.89
C PHE A 477 -1.38 12.19 -23.48
N ASP A 478 -2.49 11.58 -23.05
CA ASP A 478 -3.83 11.90 -23.54
C ASP A 478 -4.37 13.23 -23.00
N LEU A 479 -3.71 13.85 -22.03
CA LEU A 479 -4.02 15.22 -21.60
C LEU A 479 -3.70 16.27 -22.67
N GLU A 480 -2.80 15.94 -23.62
CA GLU A 480 -2.39 16.82 -24.74
C GLU A 480 -1.98 18.21 -24.27
N LEU A 481 -1.20 18.26 -23.19
CA LEU A 481 -0.73 19.50 -22.58
C LEU A 481 0.08 20.34 -23.59
N THR A 482 -0.18 21.65 -23.55
CA THR A 482 0.46 22.65 -24.42
C THR A 482 1.31 23.63 -23.60
N ASP A 483 1.99 24.55 -24.29
CA ASP A 483 2.76 25.62 -23.65
C ASP A 483 1.87 26.55 -22.78
N GLU A 484 0.57 26.62 -23.06
CA GLU A 484 -0.38 27.45 -22.32
C GLU A 484 -0.78 26.85 -20.97
N ASP A 485 -0.64 25.52 -20.83
CA ASP A 485 -0.98 24.78 -19.60
C ASP A 485 0.14 24.86 -18.56
N VAL A 486 1.33 25.31 -18.93
CA VAL A 486 2.51 25.34 -18.07
C VAL A 486 2.85 26.78 -17.67
N PRO A 487 2.97 27.07 -16.35
CA PRO A 487 3.37 28.39 -15.88
C PRO A 487 4.77 28.79 -16.39
N ALA A 488 4.98 30.11 -16.56
CA ALA A 488 6.29 30.64 -16.90
C ALA A 488 7.31 30.43 -15.74
N GLU A 489 8.60 30.33 -16.10
CA GLU A 489 9.68 30.33 -15.12
C GLU A 489 9.86 31.69 -14.42
N PRO A 490 10.23 31.73 -13.13
CA PRO A 490 10.43 30.56 -12.25
C PRO A 490 9.12 29.86 -11.91
N LEU A 491 9.11 28.52 -12.02
CA LEU A 491 7.90 27.75 -11.75
C LEU A 491 7.42 27.94 -10.31
N PRO A 492 6.12 28.16 -10.08
CA PRO A 492 5.57 28.12 -8.74
C PRO A 492 5.63 26.70 -8.18
N GLN A 493 5.74 26.56 -6.86
CA GLN A 493 5.84 25.24 -6.20
C GLN A 493 4.64 24.34 -6.48
N ASN A 494 3.46 24.90 -6.69
CA ASN A 494 2.24 24.17 -7.03
C ASN A 494 2.03 24.04 -8.55
N SER A 495 3.08 24.04 -9.36
CA SER A 495 2.95 23.90 -10.81
C SER A 495 2.55 22.49 -11.22
N ILE A 496 1.89 22.40 -12.37
CA ILE A 496 1.52 21.13 -13.01
C ILE A 496 2.75 20.20 -13.22
N LEU A 497 3.93 20.75 -13.51
CA LEU A 497 5.15 19.93 -13.69
C LEU A 497 5.60 19.28 -12.40
N HIS A 498 5.51 19.98 -11.25
CA HIS A 498 5.82 19.39 -9.95
C HIS A 498 4.78 18.32 -9.56
N ALA A 499 3.52 18.50 -9.94
CA ALA A 499 2.49 17.49 -9.75
C ALA A 499 2.76 16.24 -10.61
N ILE A 500 3.13 16.42 -11.89
CA ILE A 500 3.49 15.31 -12.79
C ILE A 500 4.67 14.53 -12.24
N GLU A 501 5.77 15.20 -11.80
CA GLU A 501 6.94 14.54 -11.22
C GLU A 501 6.58 13.58 -10.07
N ARG A 502 5.56 13.92 -9.29
CA ARG A 502 5.05 13.08 -8.18
C ARG A 502 4.10 12.00 -8.65
N LEU A 503 3.34 12.25 -9.70
CA LEU A 503 2.38 11.29 -10.27
C LEU A 503 3.02 10.29 -11.25
N LEU A 504 4.27 10.52 -11.67
CA LEU A 504 5.06 9.54 -12.44
C LEU A 504 5.43 8.29 -11.63
N VAL A 505 4.79 8.06 -10.50
CA VAL A 505 5.19 6.98 -9.60
C VAL A 505 4.00 6.12 -9.19
#